data_dbcd0d6c8d9af912b2bbd4cb2eb2c638
#
_entry.id   dbcd0d6c8d9af912b2bbd4cb2eb2c638
#
_cell.length_a   1.000
_cell.length_b   1.000
_cell.length_c   1.000
_cell.angle_alpha   90.00
_cell.angle_beta   90.00
_cell.angle_gamma   90.00
#
_symmetry.space_group_name_H-M   'P 1'
#
loop_
_entity.id
_entity.type
_entity.pdbx_description
1 polymer ?
#
loop_
_entity_poly.entity_id
_entity_poly.type
_entity_poly.pdbx_seq_one_letter_code
_entity_poly.pdbx_strand_id
1 'polypeptide(L)'
;MGDHYLPQHYLNGFAINERLWVHDLDWQLTRRGKPKSEANVNDLWPSQLERHLAEKIEGPAQDTIDRIRRFEPIDDSEREALATYLITMWKRVPAGRDRTASHIPQLAAEHKQGYFSQIEGMVADGSMSVDQGAEARQRVSDILEGLVDGPPDYYWHHALRDGATPKMLSALHGMNWTFLVSTSDPYLTCDDPLFFFRSVGIGRANSELSVPLSTSITLLAHRQCAGDVPPP
;
A
#
# COMPACT_ATOMS: atom_id res chain seq x y z
N MET A 1 10.62 14.58 15.22
CA MET A 1 9.20 14.70 14.82
C MET A 1 8.84 13.32 14.33
N GLY A 2 7.79 12.70 14.84
CA GLY A 2 7.49 11.33 14.44
C GLY A 2 6.89 11.26 13.04
N ASP A 3 7.10 10.13 12.37
CA ASP A 3 6.60 9.85 11.04
C ASP A 3 5.22 9.21 11.15
N HIS A 4 4.25 9.68 10.35
CA HIS A 4 2.90 9.15 10.37
C HIS A 4 2.74 8.02 9.34
N TYR A 5 2.49 6.80 9.78
CA TYR A 5 2.16 5.70 8.86
C TYR A 5 0.71 5.78 8.34
N LEU A 6 -0.18 6.51 9.03
CA LEU A 6 -1.43 7.02 8.45
C LEU A 6 -1.37 8.55 8.42
N PRO A 7 -1.63 9.19 7.27
CA PRO A 7 -1.59 10.64 7.16
C PRO A 7 -2.51 11.34 8.15
N GLN A 8 -2.04 12.41 8.78
CA GLN A 8 -2.85 13.19 9.72
C GLN A 8 -4.13 13.72 9.05
N HIS A 9 -4.06 14.15 7.79
CA HIS A 9 -5.21 14.63 7.02
C HIS A 9 -6.28 13.52 6.86
N TYR A 10 -5.85 12.28 6.64
CA TYR A 10 -6.76 11.13 6.59
C TYR A 10 -7.49 10.95 7.93
N LEU A 11 -6.74 10.92 9.04
CA LEU A 11 -7.28 10.76 10.38
C LEU A 11 -8.23 11.90 10.80
N ASN A 12 -8.03 13.11 10.27
CA ASN A 12 -8.94 14.24 10.51
C ASN A 12 -10.37 13.96 10.03
N GLY A 13 -10.57 13.10 9.03
CA GLY A 13 -11.90 12.67 8.57
C GLY A 13 -12.70 11.89 9.61
N PHE A 14 -12.06 11.38 10.64
CA PHE A 14 -12.66 10.59 11.73
C PHE A 14 -12.67 11.34 13.08
N ALA A 15 -12.11 12.55 13.10
CA ALA A 15 -12.06 13.35 14.31
C ALA A 15 -13.36 14.11 14.55
N ILE A 16 -13.84 14.08 15.79
CA ILE A 16 -14.94 14.90 16.27
C ILE A 16 -14.36 15.90 17.28
N ASN A 17 -14.52 17.19 17.00
CA ASN A 17 -13.92 18.27 17.81
C ASN A 17 -12.41 18.05 18.00
N GLU A 18 -11.69 17.80 16.88
CA GLU A 18 -10.24 17.57 16.84
C GLU A 18 -9.77 16.35 17.67
N ARG A 19 -10.65 15.43 18.00
CA ARG A 19 -10.37 14.24 18.80
C ARG A 19 -10.84 12.98 18.10
N LEU A 20 -10.03 11.94 18.19
CA LEU A 20 -10.37 10.57 17.82
C LEU A 20 -10.81 9.78 19.05
N TRP A 21 -11.74 8.86 18.84
CA TRP A 21 -11.89 7.72 19.72
C TRP A 21 -11.01 6.59 19.19
N VAL A 22 -10.05 6.16 19.99
CA VAL A 22 -9.09 5.11 19.63
C VAL A 22 -9.35 3.91 20.53
N HIS A 23 -9.63 2.77 19.91
CA HIS A 23 -9.72 1.49 20.60
C HIS A 23 -8.48 0.67 20.29
N ASP A 24 -7.72 0.36 21.32
CA ASP A 24 -6.54 -0.50 21.24
C ASP A 24 -6.99 -1.95 21.45
N LEU A 25 -6.76 -2.80 20.44
CA LEU A 25 -7.20 -4.18 20.47
C LEU A 25 -6.35 -5.07 21.39
N ASP A 26 -5.08 -4.75 21.54
CA ASP A 26 -4.16 -5.53 22.40
C ASP A 26 -4.45 -5.28 23.87
N TRP A 27 -4.68 -4.00 24.23
CA TRP A 27 -4.97 -3.60 25.61
C TRP A 27 -6.45 -3.55 25.94
N GLN A 28 -7.34 -3.78 24.94
CA GLN A 28 -8.80 -3.66 25.09
C GLN A 28 -9.20 -2.32 25.75
N LEU A 29 -8.51 -1.25 25.39
CA LEU A 29 -8.66 0.06 25.99
C LEU A 29 -9.18 1.06 24.96
N THR A 30 -10.25 1.78 25.33
CA THR A 30 -10.74 2.91 24.54
C THR A 30 -10.29 4.22 25.19
N ARG A 31 -9.68 5.09 24.40
CA ARG A 31 -9.16 6.38 24.83
C ARG A 31 -9.44 7.49 23.82
N ARG A 32 -9.25 8.72 24.21
CA ARG A 32 -9.24 9.86 23.30
C ARG A 32 -7.81 10.17 22.85
N GLY A 33 -7.65 10.36 21.54
CA GLY A 33 -6.40 10.77 20.91
C GLY A 33 -6.57 12.02 20.05
N LYS A 34 -5.47 12.50 19.49
CA LYS A 34 -5.46 13.55 18.47
C LYS A 34 -4.91 12.97 17.17
N PRO A 35 -5.43 13.33 15.98
CA PRO A 35 -4.87 12.88 14.70
C PRO A 35 -3.35 13.06 14.62
N LYS A 36 -2.81 14.13 15.17
CA LYS A 36 -1.38 14.43 15.20
C LYS A 36 -0.53 13.44 16.01
N SER A 37 -1.11 12.76 17.01
CA SER A 37 -0.38 11.84 17.89
C SER A 37 -0.66 10.37 17.63
N GLU A 38 -1.66 10.08 16.82
CA GLU A 38 -2.02 8.70 16.48
C GLU A 38 -1.31 8.27 15.18
N ALA A 39 -1.12 6.96 15.03
CA ALA A 39 -0.43 6.37 13.88
C ALA A 39 0.92 7.03 13.58
N ASN A 40 1.66 7.36 14.64
CA ASN A 40 2.91 8.11 14.60
C ASN A 40 4.01 7.29 15.30
N VAL A 41 5.12 7.08 14.60
CA VAL A 41 6.30 6.36 15.10
C VAL A 41 7.53 7.21 14.80
N ASN A 42 8.47 7.28 15.75
CA ASN A 42 9.72 8.01 15.53
C ASN A 42 10.66 7.22 14.62
N ASP A 43 11.30 7.93 13.70
CA ASP A 43 12.35 7.40 12.83
C ASP A 43 11.91 6.16 12.02
N LEU A 44 10.65 6.17 11.53
CA LEU A 44 10.08 5.06 10.76
C LEU A 44 10.75 4.94 9.39
N TRP A 45 11.13 6.09 8.80
CA TRP A 45 11.85 6.19 7.53
C TRP A 45 12.70 7.46 7.42
N PRO A 46 13.60 7.55 6.41
CA PRO A 46 14.42 8.73 6.19
C PRO A 46 13.58 9.98 5.90
N SER A 47 14.00 11.14 6.40
CA SER A 47 13.29 12.43 6.21
C SER A 47 13.05 12.81 4.74
N GLN A 48 13.90 12.33 3.82
CA GLN A 48 13.68 12.52 2.38
C GLN A 48 12.46 11.76 1.87
N LEU A 49 12.23 10.55 2.39
CA LEU A 49 11.05 9.76 2.06
C LEU A 49 9.79 10.41 2.64
N GLU A 50 9.81 10.87 3.89
CA GLU A 50 8.69 11.60 4.50
C GLU A 50 8.30 12.82 3.66
N ARG A 51 9.27 13.62 3.24
CA ARG A 51 9.03 14.77 2.35
C ARG A 51 8.43 14.35 1.01
N HIS A 52 8.96 13.29 0.40
CA HIS A 52 8.43 12.76 -0.85
C HIS A 52 6.97 12.32 -0.70
N LEU A 53 6.64 11.58 0.35
CA LEU A 53 5.27 11.13 0.63
C LEU A 53 4.34 12.34 0.81
N ALA A 54 4.74 13.33 1.60
CA ALA A 54 3.94 14.53 1.86
C ALA A 54 3.70 15.36 0.59
N GLU A 55 4.75 15.66 -0.19
CA GLU A 55 4.66 16.59 -1.32
C GLU A 55 4.12 15.94 -2.60
N LYS A 56 4.49 14.68 -2.88
CA LYS A 56 4.20 14.02 -4.15
C LYS A 56 3.00 13.08 -4.10
N ILE A 57 2.65 12.58 -2.93
CA ILE A 57 1.59 11.60 -2.77
C ILE A 57 0.40 12.18 -2.00
N GLU A 58 0.63 12.71 -0.80
CA GLU A 58 -0.45 13.21 0.05
C GLU A 58 -1.01 14.55 -0.43
N GLY A 59 -0.14 15.50 -0.73
CA GLY A 59 -0.56 16.84 -1.18
C GLY A 59 -1.57 16.81 -2.32
N PRO A 60 -1.28 16.15 -3.45
CA PRO A 60 -2.23 16.06 -4.57
C PRO A 60 -3.56 15.38 -4.22
N ALA A 61 -3.57 14.45 -3.26
CA ALA A 61 -4.78 13.72 -2.89
C ALA A 61 -5.63 14.41 -1.81
N GLN A 62 -5.07 15.35 -1.04
CA GLN A 62 -5.79 16.00 0.06
C GLN A 62 -7.01 16.77 -0.43
N ASP A 63 -6.85 17.60 -1.46
CA ASP A 63 -7.95 18.37 -2.03
C ASP A 63 -9.05 17.45 -2.59
N THR A 64 -8.65 16.35 -3.23
CA THR A 64 -9.57 15.33 -3.75
C THR A 64 -10.36 14.68 -2.62
N ILE A 65 -9.70 14.29 -1.52
CA ILE A 65 -10.37 13.71 -0.36
C ILE A 65 -11.34 14.71 0.26
N ASP A 66 -10.97 15.98 0.36
CA ASP A 66 -11.84 17.02 0.92
C ASP A 66 -13.03 17.31 0.01
N ARG A 67 -12.87 17.27 -1.32
CA ARG A 67 -14.00 17.35 -2.25
C ARG A 67 -14.97 16.17 -2.07
N ILE A 68 -14.46 14.94 -1.98
CA ILE A 68 -15.28 13.76 -1.72
C ILE A 68 -16.04 13.90 -0.39
N ARG A 69 -15.39 14.39 0.66
CA ARG A 69 -16.03 14.64 1.97
C ARG A 69 -17.13 15.69 1.91
N ARG A 70 -17.10 16.59 0.93
CA ARG A 70 -18.16 17.58 0.65
C ARG A 70 -19.17 17.09 -0.39
N PHE A 71 -19.12 15.82 -0.80
CA PHE A 71 -19.96 15.21 -1.83
C PHE A 71 -19.81 15.85 -3.21
N GLU A 72 -18.65 16.41 -3.51
CA GLU A 72 -18.33 16.98 -4.80
C GLU A 72 -17.80 15.90 -5.76
N PRO A 73 -18.10 15.99 -7.06
CA PRO A 73 -17.55 15.07 -8.05
C PRO A 73 -16.04 15.27 -8.19
N ILE A 74 -15.35 14.19 -8.55
CA ILE A 74 -13.92 14.21 -8.86
C ILE A 74 -13.70 13.89 -10.34
N ASP A 75 -12.66 14.46 -10.92
CA ASP A 75 -12.23 14.18 -12.29
C ASP A 75 -11.20 13.00 -12.35
N ASP A 76 -10.76 12.68 -13.58
CA ASP A 76 -9.84 11.56 -13.80
C ASP A 76 -8.46 11.81 -13.19
N SER A 77 -7.98 13.05 -13.16
CA SER A 77 -6.67 13.38 -12.55
C SER A 77 -6.73 13.30 -11.03
N GLU A 78 -7.82 13.75 -10.43
CA GLU A 78 -8.09 13.61 -9.00
C GLU A 78 -8.26 12.14 -8.60
N ARG A 79 -8.91 11.36 -9.46
CA ARG A 79 -9.02 9.91 -9.28
C ARG A 79 -7.67 9.22 -9.32
N GLU A 80 -6.76 9.64 -10.21
CA GLU A 80 -5.38 9.11 -10.26
C GLU A 80 -4.58 9.48 -9.01
N ALA A 81 -4.67 10.72 -8.55
CA ALA A 81 -4.04 11.17 -7.32
C ALA A 81 -4.53 10.36 -6.12
N LEU A 82 -5.84 10.17 -6.00
CA LEU A 82 -6.43 9.35 -4.94
C LEU A 82 -6.00 7.88 -5.05
N ALA A 83 -5.97 7.29 -6.25
CA ALA A 83 -5.50 5.92 -6.45
C ALA A 83 -4.05 5.74 -6.00
N THR A 84 -3.17 6.69 -6.36
CA THR A 84 -1.77 6.70 -5.95
C THR A 84 -1.64 6.79 -4.43
N TYR A 85 -2.40 7.68 -3.82
CA TYR A 85 -2.46 7.85 -2.37
C TYR A 85 -2.90 6.58 -1.66
N LEU A 86 -4.01 5.95 -2.09
CA LEU A 86 -4.57 4.75 -1.46
C LEU A 86 -3.59 3.57 -1.54
N ILE A 87 -2.97 3.35 -2.70
CA ILE A 87 -1.99 2.28 -2.87
C ILE A 87 -0.75 2.54 -1.99
N THR A 88 -0.30 3.79 -1.91
CA THR A 88 0.83 4.14 -1.05
C THR A 88 0.47 4.00 0.43
N MET A 89 -0.72 4.42 0.84
CA MET A 89 -1.22 4.23 2.20
C MET A 89 -1.26 2.75 2.60
N TRP A 90 -1.72 1.88 1.72
CA TRP A 90 -1.72 0.43 1.94
C TRP A 90 -0.32 -0.16 2.13
N LYS A 91 0.70 0.42 1.47
CA LYS A 91 2.09 -0.02 1.61
C LYS A 91 2.77 0.54 2.87
N ARG A 92 2.40 1.76 3.31
CA ARG A 92 3.14 2.48 4.35
C ARG A 92 2.80 2.09 5.79
N VAL A 93 1.67 1.43 6.00
CA VAL A 93 1.26 0.93 7.32
C VAL A 93 2.14 -0.25 7.77
N PRO A 94 2.26 -0.54 9.09
CA PRO A 94 3.04 -1.68 9.60
C PRO A 94 2.69 -2.99 8.92
N ALA A 95 1.41 -3.29 8.74
CA ALA A 95 0.96 -4.46 7.97
C ALA A 95 1.44 -4.45 6.50
N GLY A 96 1.65 -3.29 5.89
CA GLY A 96 2.23 -3.12 4.56
C GLY A 96 3.72 -3.49 4.51
N ARG A 97 4.46 -3.17 5.58
CA ARG A 97 5.85 -3.63 5.76
C ARG A 97 5.92 -5.15 5.83
N ASP A 98 5.06 -5.76 6.63
CA ASP A 98 5.00 -7.22 6.79
C ASP A 98 4.58 -7.90 5.48
N ARG A 99 3.61 -7.34 4.75
CA ARG A 99 3.24 -7.80 3.41
C ARG A 99 4.42 -7.74 2.45
N THR A 100 5.18 -6.65 2.46
CA THR A 100 6.39 -6.51 1.62
C THR A 100 7.40 -7.59 1.98
N ALA A 101 7.70 -7.75 3.27
CA ALA A 101 8.61 -8.77 3.77
C ALA A 101 8.20 -10.20 3.37
N SER A 102 6.91 -10.53 3.48
CA SER A 102 6.39 -11.87 3.17
C SER A 102 6.51 -12.27 1.68
N HIS A 103 6.64 -11.29 0.78
CA HIS A 103 6.79 -11.57 -0.65
C HIS A 103 8.25 -11.79 -1.08
N ILE A 104 9.22 -11.39 -0.26
CA ILE A 104 10.64 -11.45 -0.62
C ILE A 104 11.14 -12.87 -0.88
N PRO A 105 10.79 -13.90 -0.08
CA PRO A 105 11.24 -15.27 -0.34
C PRO A 105 10.81 -15.78 -1.73
N GLN A 106 9.58 -15.49 -2.14
CA GLN A 106 9.09 -15.88 -3.46
C GLN A 106 9.83 -15.14 -4.56
N LEU A 107 10.00 -13.81 -4.44
CA LEU A 107 10.73 -13.01 -5.42
C LEU A 107 12.21 -13.44 -5.51
N ALA A 108 12.84 -13.74 -4.39
CA ALA A 108 14.22 -14.24 -4.35
C ALA A 108 14.34 -15.59 -5.10
N ALA A 109 13.38 -16.50 -4.89
CA ALA A 109 13.37 -17.79 -5.58
C ALA A 109 13.17 -17.64 -7.10
N GLU A 110 12.24 -16.79 -7.53
CA GLU A 110 11.98 -16.49 -8.94
C GLU A 110 13.22 -15.88 -9.63
N HIS A 111 13.85 -14.89 -8.99
CA HIS A 111 15.06 -14.24 -9.50
C HIS A 111 16.28 -15.18 -9.50
N LYS A 112 16.42 -16.04 -8.48
CA LYS A 112 17.53 -17.02 -8.40
C LYS A 112 17.61 -17.87 -9.67
N GLN A 113 16.47 -18.40 -10.11
CA GLN A 113 16.41 -19.21 -11.32
C GLN A 113 16.78 -18.42 -12.58
N GLY A 114 16.32 -17.17 -12.69
CA GLY A 114 16.66 -16.29 -13.81
C GLY A 114 18.16 -15.99 -13.88
N TYR A 115 18.78 -15.62 -12.77
CA TYR A 115 20.23 -15.37 -12.71
C TYR A 115 21.05 -16.61 -13.00
N PHE A 116 20.65 -17.78 -12.51
CA PHE A 116 21.35 -19.02 -12.77
C PHE A 116 21.32 -19.37 -14.25
N SER A 117 20.20 -19.22 -14.94
CA SER A 117 20.08 -19.42 -16.38
C SER A 117 20.95 -18.46 -17.18
N GLN A 118 21.07 -17.19 -16.75
CA GLN A 118 21.99 -16.23 -17.38
C GLN A 118 23.46 -16.64 -17.22
N ILE A 119 23.86 -17.05 -16.01
CA ILE A 119 25.23 -17.52 -15.75
C ILE A 119 25.54 -18.76 -16.58
N GLU A 120 24.59 -19.71 -16.70
CA GLU A 120 24.73 -20.88 -17.55
C GLU A 120 24.94 -20.53 -19.03
N GLY A 121 24.18 -19.54 -19.51
CA GLY A 121 24.35 -19.02 -20.87
C GLY A 121 25.74 -18.44 -21.11
N MET A 122 26.25 -17.62 -20.16
CA MET A 122 27.59 -17.03 -20.23
C MET A 122 28.72 -18.04 -20.15
N VAL A 123 28.54 -19.13 -19.43
CA VAL A 123 29.52 -20.26 -19.43
C VAL A 123 29.45 -21.02 -20.71
N ALA A 124 28.27 -21.26 -21.26
CA ALA A 124 28.09 -22.03 -22.51
C ALA A 124 28.63 -21.30 -23.74
N ASP A 125 28.52 -19.98 -23.79
CA ASP A 125 29.05 -19.16 -24.91
C ASP A 125 30.52 -18.75 -24.74
N GLY A 126 31.16 -19.16 -23.63
CA GLY A 126 32.58 -18.90 -23.33
C GLY A 126 32.87 -17.48 -22.78
N SER A 127 31.86 -16.68 -22.51
CA SER A 127 32.02 -15.33 -21.91
C SER A 127 32.47 -15.43 -20.47
N MET A 128 32.28 -16.58 -19.83
CA MET A 128 32.63 -16.84 -18.42
C MET A 128 33.22 -18.24 -18.31
N SER A 129 34.29 -18.41 -17.49
CA SER A 129 34.82 -19.74 -17.20
C SER A 129 33.89 -20.53 -16.27
N VAL A 130 34.03 -21.85 -16.25
CA VAL A 130 33.24 -22.72 -15.34
C VAL A 130 33.43 -22.34 -13.90
N ASP A 131 34.66 -22.02 -13.47
CA ASP A 131 34.97 -21.62 -12.09
C ASP A 131 34.34 -20.27 -11.74
N GLN A 132 34.42 -19.28 -12.64
CA GLN A 132 33.75 -17.99 -12.47
C GLN A 132 32.21 -18.14 -12.40
N GLY A 133 31.65 -19.06 -13.19
CA GLY A 133 30.22 -19.37 -13.13
C GLY A 133 29.82 -19.97 -11.78
N ALA A 134 30.63 -20.86 -11.22
CA ALA A 134 30.39 -21.43 -9.90
C ALA A 134 30.44 -20.35 -8.79
N GLU A 135 31.46 -19.47 -8.80
CA GLU A 135 31.56 -18.36 -7.87
C GLU A 135 30.39 -17.37 -8.00
N ALA A 136 29.97 -17.04 -9.23
CA ALA A 136 28.84 -16.15 -9.47
C ALA A 136 27.52 -16.73 -8.91
N ARG A 137 27.28 -18.03 -9.11
CA ARG A 137 26.11 -18.72 -8.54
C ARG A 137 26.12 -18.68 -7.01
N GLN A 138 27.29 -18.92 -6.38
CA GLN A 138 27.40 -18.87 -4.94
C GLN A 138 27.09 -17.46 -4.41
N ARG A 139 27.67 -16.41 -5.01
CA ARG A 139 27.37 -15.01 -4.65
C ARG A 139 25.89 -14.66 -4.79
N VAL A 140 25.25 -15.10 -5.87
CA VAL A 140 23.80 -14.89 -6.05
C VAL A 140 23.00 -15.58 -4.95
N SER A 141 23.37 -16.82 -4.59
CA SER A 141 22.73 -17.55 -3.48
C SER A 141 22.88 -16.80 -2.16
N ASP A 142 24.11 -16.41 -1.80
CA ASP A 142 24.41 -15.72 -0.53
C ASP A 142 23.65 -14.39 -0.41
N ILE A 143 23.57 -13.62 -1.51
CA ILE A 143 22.82 -12.36 -1.54
C ILE A 143 21.32 -12.63 -1.34
N LEU A 144 20.75 -13.58 -2.07
CA LEU A 144 19.31 -13.87 -2.00
C LEU A 144 18.92 -14.51 -0.67
N GLU A 145 19.77 -15.33 -0.06
CA GLU A 145 19.56 -15.87 1.28
C GLU A 145 19.60 -14.76 2.33
N GLY A 146 20.57 -13.85 2.25
CA GLY A 146 20.62 -12.67 3.12
C GLY A 146 19.39 -11.75 3.00
N LEU A 147 18.72 -11.72 1.83
CA LEU A 147 17.47 -11.00 1.64
C LEU A 147 16.27 -11.69 2.32
N VAL A 148 16.26 -13.02 2.32
CA VAL A 148 15.17 -13.82 2.91
C VAL A 148 15.21 -13.79 4.43
N ASP A 149 16.39 -13.80 5.03
CA ASP A 149 16.58 -13.87 6.50
C ASP A 149 16.23 -12.58 7.25
N GLY A 150 16.02 -11.51 6.55
CA GLY A 150 15.56 -10.24 7.12
C GLY A 150 15.69 -9.13 6.09
N PRO A 151 14.62 -8.88 5.30
CA PRO A 151 14.67 -7.78 4.35
C PRO A 151 14.91 -6.48 5.11
N PRO A 152 15.98 -5.75 4.78
CA PRO A 152 16.22 -4.45 5.37
C PRO A 152 15.03 -3.52 5.06
N ASP A 153 14.68 -2.63 5.97
CA ASP A 153 13.67 -1.57 5.76
C ASP A 153 13.89 -0.81 4.45
N TYR A 154 15.09 -0.85 3.93
CA TYR A 154 15.46 -0.35 2.62
C TYR A 154 14.51 -0.79 1.49
N TYR A 155 14.09 -2.06 1.42
CA TYR A 155 13.15 -2.53 0.39
C TYR A 155 11.75 -1.98 0.59
N TRP A 156 11.31 -1.86 1.83
CA TRP A 156 10.05 -1.22 2.15
C TRP A 156 10.07 0.28 1.80
N HIS A 157 11.15 0.98 2.15
CA HIS A 157 11.35 2.38 1.78
C HIS A 157 11.40 2.59 0.26
N HIS A 158 12.03 1.67 -0.48
CA HIS A 158 11.98 1.68 -1.94
C HIS A 158 10.56 1.49 -2.48
N ALA A 159 9.83 0.51 -1.98
CA ALA A 159 8.45 0.25 -2.37
C ALA A 159 7.52 1.45 -2.07
N LEU A 160 7.82 2.21 -1.02
CA LEU A 160 7.10 3.46 -0.70
C LEU A 160 7.49 4.60 -1.62
N ARG A 161 8.79 4.78 -1.91
CA ARG A 161 9.29 5.83 -2.80
C ARG A 161 8.78 5.66 -4.23
N ASP A 162 8.78 4.43 -4.72
CA ASP A 162 8.28 4.10 -6.05
C ASP A 162 6.73 4.21 -6.13
N GLY A 163 6.07 4.31 -4.98
CA GLY A 163 4.64 4.55 -4.86
C GLY A 163 3.80 3.45 -5.51
N ALA A 164 2.78 3.88 -6.26
CA ALA A 164 1.92 2.98 -7.00
C ALA A 164 2.55 2.64 -8.36
N THR A 165 2.75 1.35 -8.64
CA THR A 165 3.23 0.94 -9.96
C THR A 165 2.17 1.17 -11.04
N PRO A 166 2.54 1.39 -12.31
CA PRO A 166 1.57 1.54 -13.40
C PRO A 166 0.56 0.39 -13.48
N LYS A 167 0.98 -0.83 -13.16
CA LYS A 167 0.09 -2.01 -13.12
C LYS A 167 -0.94 -1.90 -12.00
N MET A 168 -0.56 -1.42 -10.83
CA MET A 168 -1.48 -1.24 -9.70
C MET A 168 -2.45 -0.09 -9.98
N LEU A 169 -1.96 1.02 -10.50
CA LEU A 169 -2.82 2.15 -10.90
C LEU A 169 -3.84 1.72 -11.96
N SER A 170 -3.40 1.10 -13.05
CA SER A 170 -4.29 0.58 -14.08
C SER A 170 -5.32 -0.40 -13.52
N ALA A 171 -4.93 -1.25 -12.56
CA ALA A 171 -5.83 -2.19 -11.93
C ALA A 171 -6.91 -1.46 -11.11
N LEU A 172 -6.55 -0.45 -10.33
CA LEU A 172 -7.49 0.33 -9.52
C LEU A 172 -8.37 1.26 -10.37
N HIS A 173 -7.81 1.88 -11.40
CA HIS A 173 -8.56 2.66 -12.38
C HIS A 173 -9.63 1.85 -13.12
N GLY A 174 -9.33 0.60 -13.45
CA GLY A 174 -10.27 -0.31 -14.11
C GLY A 174 -11.37 -0.85 -13.20
N MET A 175 -11.45 -0.45 -11.93
CA MET A 175 -12.53 -0.79 -11.01
C MET A 175 -13.64 0.27 -11.08
N ASN A 176 -14.88 -0.14 -10.81
CA ASN A 176 -15.98 0.78 -10.57
C ASN A 176 -15.86 1.33 -9.15
N TRP A 177 -15.88 2.64 -9.03
CA TRP A 177 -15.79 3.33 -7.74
C TRP A 177 -17.16 3.85 -7.33
N THR A 178 -17.57 3.51 -6.12
CA THR A 178 -18.80 3.97 -5.50
C THR A 178 -18.48 4.58 -4.15
N PHE A 179 -18.89 5.81 -3.92
CA PHE A 179 -18.79 6.46 -2.62
C PHE A 179 -20.10 6.22 -1.86
N LEU A 180 -20.00 5.33 -0.86
CA LEU A 180 -21.14 5.02 0.01
C LEU A 180 -21.21 6.05 1.14
N VAL A 181 -22.41 6.59 1.35
CA VAL A 181 -22.67 7.61 2.38
C VAL A 181 -23.52 7.01 3.49
N SER A 182 -23.03 7.12 4.73
CA SER A 182 -23.83 6.77 5.90
C SER A 182 -24.45 8.03 6.51
N THR A 183 -25.75 7.95 6.81
CA THR A 183 -26.52 8.99 7.47
C THR A 183 -26.87 8.66 8.92
N SER A 184 -26.63 7.43 9.37
CA SER A 184 -26.95 6.96 10.72
C SER A 184 -25.70 6.57 11.50
N ASP A 185 -25.02 5.54 11.06
CA ASP A 185 -23.91 4.95 11.79
C ASP A 185 -22.57 5.38 11.19
N PRO A 186 -21.60 5.82 12.00
CA PRO A 186 -20.32 6.26 11.48
C PRO A 186 -19.50 5.09 10.95
N TYR A 187 -18.80 5.31 9.82
CA TYR A 187 -17.74 4.42 9.40
C TYR A 187 -16.56 4.52 10.37
N LEU A 188 -15.95 3.38 10.64
CA LEU A 188 -14.74 3.27 11.43
C LEU A 188 -13.53 3.15 10.51
N THR A 189 -12.37 3.51 11.03
CA THR A 189 -11.08 3.23 10.40
C THR A 189 -10.18 2.44 11.34
N CYS A 190 -9.10 1.89 10.82
CA CYS A 190 -8.09 1.18 11.60
C CYS A 190 -6.67 1.55 11.10
N ASP A 191 -5.68 0.94 11.67
CA ASP A 191 -4.26 1.12 11.32
C ASP A 191 -3.85 0.48 9.97
N ASP A 192 -4.72 -0.35 9.37
CA ASP A 192 -4.62 -0.86 7.98
C ASP A 192 -5.95 -0.65 7.24
N PRO A 193 -6.28 0.60 6.84
CA PRO A 193 -7.64 0.97 6.47
C PRO A 193 -8.10 0.52 5.09
N LEU A 194 -7.19 0.05 4.23
CA LEU A 194 -7.53 -0.44 2.91
C LEU A 194 -7.83 -1.95 2.97
N PHE A 195 -9.11 -2.29 2.96
CA PHE A 195 -9.56 -3.67 3.09
C PHE A 195 -9.89 -4.30 1.74
N PHE A 196 -9.26 -5.44 1.44
CA PHE A 196 -9.57 -6.25 0.27
C PHE A 196 -10.48 -7.41 0.65
N PHE A 197 -11.68 -7.45 0.05
CA PHE A 197 -12.57 -8.58 0.21
C PHE A 197 -12.00 -9.81 -0.52
N ARG A 198 -12.19 -11.01 0.08
CA ARG A 198 -11.76 -12.31 -0.46
C ARG A 198 -10.25 -12.47 -0.71
N SER A 199 -9.43 -11.55 -0.24
CA SER A 199 -7.95 -11.62 -0.32
C SER A 199 -7.37 -11.96 -1.72
N VAL A 200 -8.07 -11.56 -2.79
CA VAL A 200 -7.69 -11.94 -4.17
C VAL A 200 -6.73 -10.94 -4.82
N GLY A 201 -6.44 -9.81 -4.16
CA GLY A 201 -5.60 -8.74 -4.69
C GLY A 201 -6.27 -7.90 -5.80
N ILE A 202 -5.71 -6.74 -6.06
CA ILE A 202 -6.30 -5.68 -6.90
C ILE A 202 -6.45 -6.06 -8.40
N GLY A 203 -5.67 -7.02 -8.89
CA GLY A 203 -5.61 -7.38 -10.31
C GLY A 203 -6.57 -8.47 -10.77
N ARG A 204 -7.38 -9.06 -9.89
CA ARG A 204 -8.27 -10.16 -10.22
C ARG A 204 -9.65 -9.67 -10.66
N ALA A 205 -10.36 -10.50 -11.47
CA ALA A 205 -11.67 -10.14 -12.02
C ALA A 205 -12.74 -9.90 -10.95
N ASN A 206 -12.61 -10.55 -9.80
CA ASN A 206 -13.53 -10.41 -8.65
C ASN A 206 -12.92 -9.58 -7.51
N SER A 207 -11.96 -8.73 -7.82
CA SER A 207 -11.37 -7.83 -6.83
C SER A 207 -12.40 -6.84 -6.33
N GLU A 208 -12.44 -6.70 -5.02
CA GLU A 208 -13.26 -5.74 -4.31
C GLU A 208 -12.46 -5.19 -3.14
N LEU A 209 -12.49 -3.89 -2.95
CA LEU A 209 -11.84 -3.22 -1.83
C LEU A 209 -12.73 -2.13 -1.25
N SER A 210 -12.56 -1.87 0.03
CA SER A 210 -13.15 -0.70 0.68
C SER A 210 -12.11 0.07 1.46
N VAL A 211 -12.32 1.38 1.54
CA VAL A 211 -11.55 2.28 2.40
C VAL A 211 -12.46 3.41 2.89
N PRO A 212 -12.64 3.54 4.20
CA PRO A 212 -13.36 4.68 4.75
C PRO A 212 -12.54 5.95 4.55
N LEU A 213 -13.16 7.03 4.12
CA LEU A 213 -12.51 8.33 3.90
C LEU A 213 -12.89 9.35 4.98
N SER A 214 -13.98 9.09 5.69
CA SER A 214 -14.44 9.83 6.87
C SER A 214 -15.44 8.99 7.66
N THR A 215 -15.94 9.55 8.76
CA THR A 215 -17.05 8.93 9.51
C THR A 215 -18.33 8.75 8.69
N SER A 216 -18.50 9.49 7.59
CA SER A 216 -19.73 9.47 6.78
C SER A 216 -19.56 8.91 5.38
N ILE A 217 -18.32 8.72 4.89
CA ILE A 217 -18.07 8.29 3.52
C ILE A 217 -17.04 7.17 3.49
N THR A 218 -17.34 6.12 2.72
CA THR A 218 -16.39 5.07 2.34
C THR A 218 -16.34 4.90 0.84
N LEU A 219 -15.16 4.69 0.28
CA LEU A 219 -14.99 4.22 -1.09
C LEU A 219 -15.17 2.70 -1.10
N LEU A 220 -16.05 2.23 -1.97
CA LEU A 220 -16.13 0.84 -2.41
C LEU A 220 -15.69 0.78 -3.87
N ALA A 221 -14.62 0.04 -4.16
CA ALA A 221 -14.16 -0.20 -5.52
C ALA A 221 -14.26 -1.69 -5.84
N HIS A 222 -14.87 -2.04 -6.98
CA HIS A 222 -15.08 -3.42 -7.37
C HIS A 222 -14.94 -3.60 -8.88
N ARG A 223 -14.54 -4.80 -9.30
CA ARG A 223 -14.62 -5.22 -10.70
C ARG A 223 -15.92 -5.97 -10.91
N GLN A 224 -16.65 -5.63 -11.96
CA GLN A 224 -17.77 -6.44 -12.39
C GLN A 224 -17.22 -7.77 -12.92
N CYS A 225 -17.68 -8.89 -12.37
CA CYS A 225 -17.54 -10.17 -13.04
C CYS A 225 -18.38 -10.15 -14.32
N ALA A 226 -17.81 -10.62 -15.43
CA ALA A 226 -18.60 -10.84 -16.64
C ALA A 226 -19.65 -11.90 -16.32
N GLY A 227 -20.90 -11.48 -16.05
CA GLY A 227 -21.99 -12.37 -15.64
C GLY A 227 -22.84 -11.89 -14.45
N ASP A 228 -22.36 -10.94 -13.66
CA ASP A 228 -23.17 -10.32 -12.60
C ASP A 228 -24.11 -9.26 -13.19
N VAL A 229 -25.19 -9.73 -13.77
CA VAL A 229 -26.39 -8.89 -13.97
C VAL A 229 -27.05 -8.81 -12.59
N PRO A 230 -27.23 -7.63 -11.98
CA PRO A 230 -27.98 -7.52 -10.73
C PRO A 230 -29.38 -8.10 -10.97
N PRO A 231 -29.96 -8.81 -9.99
CA PRO A 231 -31.32 -9.28 -10.09
C PRO A 231 -32.26 -8.08 -10.30
N PRO A 232 -33.33 -8.26 -11.09
CA PRO A 232 -34.29 -7.21 -11.41
C PRO A 232 -34.98 -6.64 -10.18
#